data_19697308d4d84f1a24a95e675ae0da3e
#
_entry.id   19697308d4d84f1a24a95e675ae0da3e
#
_cell.length_a   1.000
_cell.length_b   1.000
_cell.length_c   1.000
_cell.angle_alpha   90.00
_cell.angle_beta   90.00
_cell.angle_gamma   90.00
#
_symmetry.space_group_name_H-M   'P 1'
#
loop_
_entity.id
_entity.type
_entity.pdbx_description
1 polymer ?
#
loop_
_entity_poly.entity_id
_entity_poly.type
_entity_poly.pdbx_seq_one_letter_code
_entity_poly.pdbx_strand_id
1 'polypeptide(L)'
;MELKYKHIFVLIALSLGGMSTWGQPKVTYRQIVTSPIDSWVEVTDRTKAMNGETQEEASVSNGKGQTIEGFGACFNELGWVSLGLLPSADRESIMKELFFPNYGANFTICRMPIGANDFSRDWYSYNENNGDFKMKNFSIQNDTETLIPFIKSAQLQN
;
A
#
# COMPACT_ATOMS: atom_id res chain seq x y z
N MET A 1 3.43 71.09 7.31
CA MET A 1 3.20 70.11 6.20
C MET A 1 3.82 68.72 6.49
N GLU A 2 4.16 68.42 7.76
CA GLU A 2 4.81 67.17 8.17
C GLU A 2 3.89 66.14 8.82
N LEU A 3 2.70 66.54 9.25
CA LEU A 3 1.81 65.61 10.00
C LEU A 3 1.03 64.62 9.10
N LYS A 4 0.85 64.92 7.81
CA LYS A 4 0.06 64.05 6.91
C LYS A 4 0.80 62.80 6.47
N TYR A 5 2.11 62.79 6.50
CA TYR A 5 2.88 61.60 6.07
C TYR A 5 3.09 60.56 7.18
N LYS A 6 3.07 60.94 8.45
CA LYS A 6 3.24 60.00 9.56
C LYS A 6 2.05 59.06 9.73
N HIS A 7 0.85 59.51 9.43
CA HIS A 7 -0.34 58.68 9.51
C HIS A 7 -0.47 57.66 8.36
N ILE A 8 0.06 58.00 7.16
CA ILE A 8 0.05 57.10 6.02
C ILE A 8 1.04 55.96 6.23
N PHE A 9 2.21 56.24 6.83
CA PHE A 9 3.20 55.15 7.13
C PHE A 9 2.72 54.17 8.23
N VAL A 10 1.99 54.66 9.22
CA VAL A 10 1.43 53.79 10.26
C VAL A 10 0.31 52.89 9.73
N LEU A 11 -0.51 53.42 8.80
CA LEU A 11 -1.57 52.62 8.14
C LEU A 11 -1.02 51.55 7.19
N ILE A 12 0.08 51.83 6.46
CA ILE A 12 0.73 50.85 5.60
C ILE A 12 1.47 49.77 6.43
N ALA A 13 2.07 50.16 7.55
CA ALA A 13 2.71 49.18 8.45
C ALA A 13 1.68 48.25 9.14
N LEU A 14 0.48 48.74 9.46
CA LEU A 14 -0.60 47.93 10.01
C LEU A 14 -1.26 47.01 8.95
N SER A 15 -1.29 47.45 7.69
CA SER A 15 -1.81 46.61 6.60
C SER A 15 -0.82 45.52 6.16
N LEU A 16 0.48 45.70 6.37
CA LEU A 16 1.51 44.66 6.14
C LEU A 16 1.66 43.67 7.30
N GLY A 17 1.27 44.05 8.52
CA GLY A 17 1.22 43.17 9.68
C GLY A 17 0.02 42.21 9.70
N GLY A 18 -0.96 42.44 8.84
CA GLY A 18 -2.15 41.58 8.68
C GLY A 18 -2.06 40.54 7.58
N MET A 19 -0.91 40.42 6.91
CA MET A 19 -0.70 39.34 5.94
C MET A 19 -0.44 38.04 6.70
N SER A 20 -1.57 37.46 7.11
CA SER A 20 -1.83 36.02 7.19
C SER A 20 -0.57 35.17 7.41
N THR A 21 -0.35 34.76 8.63
CA THR A 21 0.16 33.43 8.85
C THR A 21 -0.80 32.46 8.13
N TRP A 22 -0.56 32.22 6.86
CA TRP A 22 -1.08 31.05 6.20
C TRP A 22 -0.48 29.91 7.00
N GLY A 23 -1.31 29.31 7.86
CA GLY A 23 -0.88 28.24 8.70
C GLY A 23 -0.27 27.19 7.79
N GLN A 24 0.99 26.87 8.00
CA GLN A 24 1.63 25.73 7.36
C GLN A 24 0.65 24.56 7.48
N PRO A 25 0.33 23.84 6.39
CA PRO A 25 -0.55 22.69 6.50
C PRO A 25 0.01 21.77 7.58
N LYS A 26 -0.78 21.52 8.62
CA LYS A 26 -0.38 20.62 9.70
C LYS A 26 -0.24 19.22 9.11
N VAL A 27 0.99 18.81 8.84
CA VAL A 27 1.27 17.46 8.39
C VAL A 27 1.06 16.55 9.60
N THR A 28 0.05 15.71 9.53
CA THR A 28 -0.15 14.60 10.46
C THR A 28 0.53 13.37 9.90
N TYR A 29 1.36 12.72 10.70
CA TYR A 29 1.98 11.46 10.33
C TYR A 29 1.70 10.43 11.42
N ARG A 30 1.68 9.18 11.02
CA ARG A 30 1.58 8.01 11.89
C ARG A 30 2.90 7.27 11.80
N GLN A 31 3.54 7.04 12.94
CA GLN A 31 4.79 6.31 13.01
C GLN A 31 4.54 4.92 13.58
N ILE A 32 4.93 3.90 12.86
CA ILE A 32 4.88 2.51 13.30
C ILE A 32 6.30 2.00 13.34
N VAL A 33 6.69 1.43 14.47
CA VAL A 33 8.04 0.91 14.70
C VAL A 33 7.99 -0.58 14.99
N THR A 34 8.91 -1.32 14.38
CA THR A 34 9.17 -2.73 14.71
C THR A 34 10.60 -2.85 15.19
N SER A 35 10.80 -3.44 16.36
CA SER A 35 12.09 -3.73 16.96
C SER A 35 12.23 -5.24 17.25
N PRO A 36 13.41 -5.74 17.64
CA PRO A 36 13.56 -7.14 18.02
C PRO A 36 12.70 -7.60 19.21
N ILE A 37 12.24 -6.66 20.04
CA ILE A 37 11.44 -6.94 21.24
C ILE A 37 9.97 -6.53 21.10
N ASP A 38 9.67 -5.58 20.20
CA ASP A 38 8.32 -5.09 19.97
C ASP A 38 8.03 -5.08 18.46
N SER A 39 6.93 -5.67 18.03
CA SER A 39 6.51 -5.66 16.65
C SER A 39 5.28 -4.79 16.45
N TRP A 40 5.31 -3.93 15.40
CA TRP A 40 4.16 -3.14 14.96
C TRP A 40 3.59 -2.20 16.03
N VAL A 41 4.45 -1.47 16.73
CA VAL A 41 4.03 -0.50 17.76
C VAL A 41 3.81 0.87 17.15
N GLU A 42 2.62 1.44 17.36
CA GLU A 42 2.34 2.83 16.98
C GLU A 42 2.93 3.78 18.02
N VAL A 43 3.84 4.63 17.58
CA VAL A 43 4.49 5.62 18.42
C VAL A 43 3.74 6.94 18.34
N THR A 44 2.92 7.22 19.35
CA THR A 44 2.13 8.47 19.44
C THR A 44 2.85 9.59 20.18
N ASP A 45 3.87 9.25 20.98
CA ASP A 45 4.62 10.20 21.80
C ASP A 45 6.13 10.07 21.57
N ARG A 46 6.72 11.09 20.96
CA ARG A 46 8.16 11.18 20.69
C ARG A 46 9.03 11.08 21.94
N THR A 47 8.50 11.44 23.10
CA THR A 47 9.28 11.48 24.35
C THR A 47 9.51 10.09 24.94
N LYS A 48 8.69 9.11 24.60
CA LYS A 48 8.81 7.73 25.10
C LYS A 48 9.74 6.85 24.27
N ALA A 49 9.97 7.19 23.01
CA ALA A 49 10.81 6.39 22.11
C ALA A 49 12.32 6.59 22.32
N MET A 50 12.73 7.54 23.19
CA MET A 50 14.12 7.97 23.25
C MET A 50 14.66 8.05 24.69
N ASN A 51 14.81 6.89 25.30
CA ASN A 51 15.75 6.79 26.42
C ASN A 51 17.18 6.61 25.86
N GLY A 52 17.83 7.73 25.51
CA GLY A 52 19.26 7.87 25.65
C GLY A 52 20.17 7.73 24.44
N GLU A 53 19.71 7.60 23.19
CA GLU A 53 20.64 7.55 22.05
C GLU A 53 20.16 8.39 20.86
N THR A 54 21.12 9.10 20.25
CA THR A 54 21.07 9.99 19.08
C THR A 54 19.72 10.16 18.38
N GLN A 55 19.21 11.40 18.44
CA GLN A 55 18.05 11.82 17.65
C GLN A 55 18.41 11.73 16.16
N GLU A 56 17.94 10.68 15.49
CA GLU A 56 17.92 10.69 14.05
C GLU A 56 16.76 11.58 13.58
N GLU A 57 17.09 12.66 12.91
CA GLU A 57 16.12 13.57 12.34
C GLU A 57 15.79 13.13 10.93
N ALA A 58 14.52 12.75 10.71
CA ALA A 58 13.99 12.50 9.36
C ALA A 58 13.33 13.78 8.83
N SER A 59 13.83 14.30 7.74
CA SER A 59 13.23 15.46 7.06
C SER A 59 12.49 15.03 5.79
N VAL A 60 11.29 15.61 5.58
CA VAL A 60 10.54 15.45 4.33
C VAL A 60 10.90 16.61 3.42
N SER A 61 11.56 16.33 2.30
CA SER A 61 11.89 17.35 1.30
C SER A 61 10.75 17.51 0.28
N ASN A 62 10.66 18.69 -0.32
CA ASN A 62 9.72 18.95 -1.42
C ASN A 62 10.22 18.40 -2.78
N GLY A 63 11.35 17.71 -2.81
CA GLY A 63 11.89 17.06 -4.00
C GLY A 63 10.97 15.94 -4.47
N LYS A 64 10.72 15.89 -5.78
CA LYS A 64 9.99 14.76 -6.38
C LYS A 64 10.97 13.61 -6.57
N GLY A 65 10.68 12.49 -5.92
CA GLY A 65 11.37 11.22 -6.15
C GLY A 65 10.67 10.38 -7.21
N GLN A 66 10.95 9.09 -7.19
CA GLN A 66 10.27 8.10 -8.02
C GLN A 66 8.80 7.97 -7.59
N THR A 67 7.91 7.85 -8.57
CA THR A 67 6.51 7.51 -8.32
C THR A 67 6.39 6.03 -8.03
N ILE A 68 5.80 5.69 -6.89
CA ILE A 68 5.47 4.31 -6.53
C ILE A 68 4.07 4.02 -7.06
N GLU A 69 3.94 3.04 -7.96
CA GLU A 69 2.66 2.68 -8.56
C GLU A 69 1.80 1.82 -7.64
N GLY A 70 2.42 1.08 -6.71
CA GLY A 70 1.70 0.27 -5.73
C GLY A 70 2.59 -0.67 -4.95
N PHE A 71 1.97 -1.38 -4.02
CA PHE A 71 2.57 -2.44 -3.23
C PHE A 71 1.78 -3.73 -3.41
N GLY A 72 2.46 -4.87 -3.27
CA GLY A 72 1.77 -6.14 -3.40
C GLY A 72 2.65 -7.33 -3.06
N ALA A 73 2.09 -8.52 -3.32
CA ALA A 73 2.73 -9.77 -3.02
C ALA A 73 2.55 -10.78 -4.16
N CYS A 74 3.20 -11.93 -4.02
CA CYS A 74 3.01 -13.07 -4.89
C CYS A 74 1.91 -13.97 -4.32
N PHE A 75 0.93 -14.29 -5.17
CA PHE A 75 -0.17 -15.20 -4.85
C PHE A 75 -0.10 -16.42 -5.76
N ASN A 76 -0.62 -17.55 -5.29
CA ASN A 76 -0.46 -18.82 -5.98
C ASN A 76 -1.65 -19.77 -5.73
N GLU A 77 -1.63 -20.90 -6.39
CA GLU A 77 -2.68 -21.92 -6.35
C GLU A 77 -2.90 -22.49 -4.95
N LEU A 78 -1.85 -22.91 -4.24
CA LEU A 78 -1.96 -23.46 -2.89
C LEU A 78 -2.49 -22.44 -1.90
N GLY A 79 -2.19 -21.15 -2.07
CA GLY A 79 -2.78 -20.06 -1.30
C GLY A 79 -4.29 -20.01 -1.43
N TRP A 80 -4.81 -20.13 -2.67
CA TRP A 80 -6.25 -20.19 -2.91
C TRP A 80 -6.90 -21.43 -2.34
N VAL A 81 -6.27 -22.59 -2.52
CA VAL A 81 -6.74 -23.86 -1.96
C VAL A 81 -6.81 -23.76 -0.43
N SER A 82 -5.80 -23.21 0.21
CA SER A 82 -5.76 -23.02 1.67
C SER A 82 -6.87 -22.09 2.15
N LEU A 83 -7.14 -20.99 1.43
CA LEU A 83 -8.27 -20.11 1.72
C LEU A 83 -9.61 -20.83 1.55
N GLY A 84 -9.68 -21.79 0.62
CA GLY A 84 -10.88 -22.61 0.39
C GLY A 84 -11.23 -23.56 1.54
N LEU A 85 -10.28 -23.86 2.42
CA LEU A 85 -10.51 -24.68 3.62
C LEU A 85 -11.19 -23.91 4.76
N LEU A 86 -11.21 -22.60 4.69
CA LEU A 86 -11.80 -21.73 5.68
C LEU A 86 -13.32 -21.56 5.45
N PRO A 87 -14.09 -21.26 6.51
CA PRO A 87 -15.44 -20.75 6.36
C PRO A 87 -15.47 -19.53 5.40
N SER A 88 -16.55 -19.40 4.64
CA SER A 88 -16.66 -18.32 3.65
C SER A 88 -16.47 -16.92 4.24
N ALA A 89 -17.01 -16.68 5.44
CA ALA A 89 -16.87 -15.40 6.14
C ALA A 89 -15.40 -15.07 6.46
N ASP A 90 -14.62 -16.05 6.89
CA ASP A 90 -13.21 -15.86 7.21
C ASP A 90 -12.39 -15.62 5.95
N ARG A 91 -12.67 -16.37 4.87
CA ARG A 91 -12.05 -16.16 3.56
C ARG A 91 -12.34 -14.75 3.04
N GLU A 92 -13.59 -14.31 3.08
CA GLU A 92 -13.99 -12.96 2.67
C GLU A 92 -13.29 -11.88 3.50
N SER A 93 -13.18 -12.08 4.82
CA SER A 93 -12.44 -11.20 5.70
C SER A 93 -10.97 -11.08 5.31
N ILE A 94 -10.31 -12.21 5.03
CA ILE A 94 -8.90 -12.22 4.58
C ILE A 94 -8.76 -11.53 3.24
N MET A 95 -9.64 -11.77 2.28
CA MET A 95 -9.61 -11.10 0.98
C MET A 95 -9.77 -9.58 1.14
N LYS A 96 -10.63 -9.15 2.04
CA LYS A 96 -10.79 -7.74 2.38
C LYS A 96 -9.53 -7.16 3.03
N GLU A 97 -8.93 -7.86 3.99
CA GLU A 97 -7.66 -7.45 4.62
C GLU A 97 -6.52 -7.28 3.60
N LEU A 98 -6.49 -8.12 2.57
CA LEU A 98 -5.43 -8.07 1.56
C LEU A 98 -5.64 -6.96 0.53
N PHE A 99 -6.88 -6.74 0.05
CA PHE A 99 -7.12 -6.01 -1.19
C PHE A 99 -8.06 -4.80 -1.07
N PHE A 100 -8.83 -4.66 0.00
CA PHE A 100 -9.80 -3.57 0.10
C PHE A 100 -9.08 -2.20 0.25
N PRO A 101 -9.48 -1.18 -0.54
CA PRO A 101 -8.81 0.12 -0.52
C PRO A 101 -8.79 0.78 0.86
N ASN A 102 -7.62 1.25 1.27
CA ASN A 102 -7.37 1.93 2.54
C ASN A 102 -7.67 1.07 3.79
N TYR A 103 -7.59 -0.25 3.64
CA TYR A 103 -7.85 -1.21 4.71
C TYR A 103 -6.81 -2.33 4.66
N GLY A 104 -6.36 -2.83 5.81
CA GLY A 104 -5.39 -3.90 5.89
C GLY A 104 -4.11 -3.64 5.09
N ALA A 105 -3.67 -4.62 4.32
CA ALA A 105 -2.48 -4.54 3.49
C ALA A 105 -2.65 -3.65 2.26
N ASN A 106 -3.89 -3.47 1.79
CA ASN A 106 -4.21 -2.62 0.64
C ASN A 106 -3.32 -2.91 -0.59
N PHE A 107 -3.18 -4.18 -0.98
CA PHE A 107 -2.38 -4.56 -2.13
C PHE A 107 -3.04 -4.11 -3.43
N THR A 108 -2.27 -3.41 -4.26
CA THR A 108 -2.72 -2.87 -5.56
C THR A 108 -2.02 -3.52 -6.73
N ILE A 109 -0.88 -4.17 -6.50
CA ILE A 109 -0.11 -4.91 -7.50
C ILE A 109 0.09 -6.33 -7.00
N CYS A 110 -0.25 -7.33 -7.83
CA CYS A 110 -0.13 -8.73 -7.47
C CYS A 110 0.62 -9.49 -8.54
N ARG A 111 1.51 -10.39 -8.14
CA ARG A 111 2.17 -11.33 -9.03
C ARG A 111 1.46 -12.69 -8.92
N MET A 112 1.12 -13.27 -10.06
CA MET A 112 0.57 -14.62 -10.16
C MET A 112 1.41 -15.45 -11.14
N PRO A 113 1.54 -16.78 -10.94
CA PRO A 113 2.23 -17.65 -11.88
C PRO A 113 1.39 -17.87 -13.15
N ILE A 114 2.05 -18.25 -14.22
CA ILE A 114 1.46 -18.75 -15.45
C ILE A 114 1.95 -20.21 -15.58
N GLY A 115 1.03 -21.17 -15.44
CA GLY A 115 1.34 -22.59 -15.34
C GLY A 115 1.84 -23.02 -13.97
N ALA A 116 2.27 -24.27 -13.84
CA ALA A 116 2.74 -24.82 -12.57
C ALA A 116 4.02 -24.13 -12.06
N ASN A 117 4.12 -24.10 -10.75
CA ASN A 117 5.27 -23.60 -9.98
C ASN A 117 5.37 -24.39 -8.66
N ASP A 118 6.33 -24.02 -7.79
CA ASP A 118 6.58 -24.70 -6.50
C ASP A 118 5.37 -24.71 -5.55
N PHE A 119 4.37 -23.87 -5.80
CA PHE A 119 3.16 -23.74 -4.99
C PHE A 119 1.89 -24.12 -5.77
N SER A 120 2.01 -25.01 -6.74
CA SER A 120 0.89 -25.63 -7.44
C SER A 120 0.48 -26.95 -6.79
N ARG A 121 -0.78 -27.35 -6.93
CA ARG A 121 -1.28 -28.67 -6.46
C ARG A 121 -0.56 -29.79 -7.18
N ASP A 122 -0.44 -29.62 -8.50
CA ASP A 122 0.15 -30.60 -9.40
C ASP A 122 1.03 -29.90 -10.42
N TRP A 123 1.91 -30.64 -11.07
CA TRP A 123 2.70 -30.13 -12.18
C TRP A 123 1.85 -30.15 -13.45
N TYR A 124 1.77 -29.01 -14.13
CA TYR A 124 1.03 -28.87 -15.38
C TYR A 124 1.61 -27.77 -16.27
N SER A 125 1.39 -27.88 -17.55
CA SER A 125 1.47 -26.77 -18.49
C SER A 125 0.12 -26.59 -19.21
N TYR A 126 0.02 -25.57 -20.05
CA TYR A 126 -1.22 -25.32 -20.79
C TYR A 126 -1.35 -26.19 -22.04
N ASN A 127 -0.34 -26.91 -22.44
CA ASN A 127 -0.37 -27.88 -23.53
C ASN A 127 0.64 -29.00 -23.31
N GLU A 128 0.17 -30.14 -22.88
CA GLU A 128 0.98 -31.33 -22.63
C GLU A 128 1.10 -32.26 -23.87
N ASN A 129 0.58 -31.81 -25.02
CA ASN A 129 0.59 -32.64 -26.24
C ASN A 129 1.86 -32.38 -27.04
N ASN A 130 2.74 -33.37 -27.09
CA ASN A 130 3.99 -33.28 -27.84
C ASN A 130 3.74 -33.01 -29.33
N GLY A 131 4.42 -32.01 -29.89
CA GLY A 131 4.30 -31.64 -31.30
C GLY A 131 3.06 -30.83 -31.69
N ASP A 132 2.25 -30.43 -30.75
CA ASP A 132 1.09 -29.57 -30.99
C ASP A 132 1.47 -28.08 -31.16
N PHE A 133 2.30 -27.78 -32.15
CA PHE A 133 2.73 -26.40 -32.46
C PHE A 133 1.59 -25.47 -32.88
N LYS A 134 0.41 -26.01 -33.20
CA LYS A 134 -0.79 -25.22 -33.53
C LYS A 134 -1.66 -24.93 -32.31
N MET A 135 -1.22 -25.34 -31.13
CA MET A 135 -1.92 -25.13 -29.85
C MET A 135 -3.39 -25.58 -29.86
N LYS A 136 -3.70 -26.67 -30.57
CA LYS A 136 -5.09 -27.19 -30.67
C LYS A 136 -5.61 -27.75 -29.34
N ASN A 137 -4.68 -28.22 -28.51
CA ASN A 137 -4.97 -28.80 -27.19
C ASN A 137 -4.60 -27.84 -26.04
N PHE A 138 -4.39 -26.56 -26.35
CA PHE A 138 -4.16 -25.54 -25.30
C PHE A 138 -5.38 -25.45 -24.37
N SER A 139 -5.14 -25.48 -23.07
CA SER A 139 -6.18 -25.40 -22.05
C SER A 139 -5.70 -24.67 -20.80
N ILE A 140 -6.53 -23.77 -20.31
CA ILE A 140 -6.36 -23.10 -19.01
C ILE A 140 -7.28 -23.73 -17.94
N GLN A 141 -7.76 -24.93 -18.15
CA GLN A 141 -8.75 -25.58 -17.28
C GLN A 141 -8.32 -25.58 -15.82
N ASN A 142 -7.04 -25.86 -15.54
CA ASN A 142 -6.52 -25.87 -14.16
C ASN A 142 -6.66 -24.49 -13.49
N ASP A 143 -6.36 -23.42 -14.22
CA ASP A 143 -6.44 -22.06 -13.68
C ASP A 143 -7.88 -21.62 -13.42
N THR A 144 -8.86 -22.18 -14.16
CA THR A 144 -10.27 -21.87 -13.94
C THR A 144 -10.79 -22.34 -12.58
N GLU A 145 -10.09 -23.30 -11.96
CA GLU A 145 -10.43 -23.84 -10.65
C GLU A 145 -9.77 -23.09 -9.50
N THR A 146 -8.64 -22.42 -9.75
CA THR A 146 -7.79 -21.88 -8.69
C THR A 146 -7.38 -20.42 -8.91
N LEU A 147 -6.46 -20.16 -9.84
CA LEU A 147 -5.88 -18.83 -10.03
C LEU A 147 -6.90 -17.79 -10.49
N ILE A 148 -7.77 -18.16 -11.43
CA ILE A 148 -8.80 -17.24 -11.94
C ILE A 148 -9.84 -16.88 -10.88
N PRO A 149 -10.39 -17.83 -10.09
CA PRO A 149 -11.23 -17.48 -8.94
C PRO A 149 -10.54 -16.60 -7.92
N PHE A 150 -9.24 -16.82 -7.64
CA PHE A 150 -8.48 -15.97 -6.74
C PHE A 150 -8.41 -14.52 -7.26
N ILE A 151 -8.00 -14.34 -8.54
CA ILE A 151 -7.94 -13.03 -9.19
C ILE A 151 -9.30 -12.33 -9.13
N LYS A 152 -10.37 -13.03 -9.50
CA LYS A 152 -11.72 -12.46 -9.47
C LYS A 152 -12.15 -12.06 -8.06
N SER A 153 -11.83 -12.87 -7.05
CA SER A 153 -12.12 -12.55 -5.66
C SER A 153 -11.37 -11.32 -5.18
N ALA A 154 -10.11 -11.15 -5.59
CA ALA A 154 -9.34 -9.95 -5.30
C ALA A 154 -9.93 -8.70 -5.99
N GLN A 155 -10.30 -8.81 -7.27
CA GLN A 155 -10.93 -7.73 -8.04
C GLN A 155 -12.26 -7.26 -7.48
N LEU A 156 -13.00 -8.12 -6.78
CA LEU A 156 -14.26 -7.76 -6.12
C LEU A 156 -14.06 -6.86 -4.89
N GLN A 157 -12.84 -6.76 -4.38
CA GLN A 157 -12.53 -5.93 -3.21
C GLN A 157 -12.13 -4.50 -3.58
N ASN A 158 -11.83 -4.24 -4.85
CA ASN A 158 -11.26 -2.96 -5.30
C ASN A 158 -12.17 -2.24 -6.34
#